data_753b13916d64b7aa6cb6f60ac9ca9f08
#
_entry.id   753b13916d64b7aa6cb6f60ac9ca9f08
#
_cell.length_a   1.000
_cell.length_b   1.000
_cell.length_c   1.000
_cell.angle_alpha   90.00
_cell.angle_beta   90.00
_cell.angle_gamma   90.00
#
_symmetry.space_group_name_H-M   'P 1'
#
loop_
_entity.id
_entity.type
_entity.pdbx_description
1 polymer ?
#
loop_
_entity_poly.entity_id
_entity_poly.type
_entity_poly.pdbx_seq_one_letter_code
_entity_poly.pdbx_strand_id
1 'polypeptide(L)'
;MFAVKVSRYHGKVAPAYSYLLASRCNDFTFGAEFGVPNPSKELVAHADDLPCIFKNDGVFLGSPSPEQAKTIKEMVREWTSFAKGLKVFFVDYQRIPRYHF
;
A
#
# COMPACT_ATOMS: atom_id res chain seq x y z
N MET A 1 0.09 -8.05 -14.85
CA MET A 1 0.34 -6.77 -14.13
C MET A 1 1.76 -6.29 -14.32
N PHE A 2 1.93 -5.06 -14.68
CA PHE A 2 3.25 -4.47 -14.97
C PHE A 2 4.18 -4.49 -13.75
N ALA A 3 3.69 -4.10 -12.59
CA ALA A 3 4.50 -4.09 -11.35
C ALA A 3 5.02 -5.49 -10.98
N VAL A 4 4.22 -6.53 -11.17
CA VAL A 4 4.64 -7.92 -10.90
C VAL A 4 5.76 -8.35 -11.86
N LYS A 5 5.66 -7.98 -13.15
CA LYS A 5 6.72 -8.24 -14.12
C LYS A 5 8.03 -7.56 -13.74
N VAL A 6 7.97 -6.27 -13.40
CA VAL A 6 9.14 -5.50 -12.99
C VAL A 6 9.79 -6.14 -11.76
N SER A 7 9.01 -6.51 -10.74
CA SER A 7 9.52 -7.20 -9.55
C SER A 7 10.23 -8.51 -9.89
N ARG A 8 9.68 -9.30 -10.81
CA ARG A 8 10.30 -10.56 -11.23
C ARG A 8 11.62 -10.35 -11.93
N TYR A 9 11.71 -9.37 -12.83
CA TYR A 9 12.96 -9.05 -13.51
C TYR A 9 14.01 -8.55 -12.52
N HIS A 10 13.63 -7.63 -11.65
CA HIS A 10 14.54 -7.10 -10.63
C HIS A 10 15.00 -8.19 -9.65
N GLY A 11 14.11 -9.12 -9.28
CA GLY A 11 14.40 -10.23 -8.38
C GLY A 11 15.47 -11.19 -8.88
N LYS A 12 15.82 -11.15 -10.18
CA LYS A 12 16.94 -11.93 -10.73
C LYS A 12 18.31 -11.38 -10.32
N VAL A 13 18.38 -10.11 -9.95
CA VAL A 13 19.65 -9.42 -9.65
C VAL A 13 19.72 -8.88 -8.22
N ALA A 14 18.58 -8.69 -7.56
CA ALA A 14 18.49 -8.19 -6.18
C ALA A 14 17.18 -8.65 -5.54
N PRO A 15 17.11 -8.71 -4.20
CA PRO A 15 15.84 -9.00 -3.51
C PRO A 15 14.75 -7.99 -3.91
N ALA A 16 13.58 -8.51 -4.25
CA ALA A 16 12.42 -7.71 -4.61
C ALA A 16 11.19 -8.18 -3.84
N TYR A 17 10.42 -7.25 -3.32
CA TYR A 17 9.19 -7.50 -2.57
C TYR A 17 8.05 -6.76 -3.23
N SER A 18 6.88 -7.38 -3.23
CA SER A 18 5.66 -6.77 -3.74
C SER A 18 4.57 -6.85 -2.70
N TYR A 19 3.72 -5.84 -2.64
CA TYR A 19 2.55 -5.86 -1.77
C TYR A 19 1.33 -5.35 -2.52
N LEU A 20 0.17 -5.71 -2.02
CA LEU A 20 -1.11 -5.20 -2.48
C LEU A 20 -1.80 -4.52 -1.31
N LEU A 21 -2.06 -3.21 -1.42
CA LEU A 21 -2.79 -2.48 -0.40
C LEU A 21 -4.28 -2.82 -0.50
N ALA A 22 -4.81 -3.49 0.52
CA ALA A 22 -6.20 -3.92 0.58
C ALA A 22 -7.09 -3.02 1.45
N SER A 23 -6.50 -2.08 2.19
CA SER A 23 -7.21 -1.17 3.09
C SER A 23 -6.61 0.22 3.00
N ARG A 24 -7.46 1.25 3.04
CA ARG A 24 -6.99 2.63 3.08
C ARG A 24 -6.54 3.03 4.48
N CYS A 25 -5.56 3.93 4.52
CA CYS A 25 -5.08 4.53 5.77
C CYS A 25 -5.78 5.84 6.12
N ASN A 26 -6.65 6.33 5.25
CA ASN A 26 -7.40 7.57 5.42
C ASN A 26 -8.77 7.45 4.74
N ASP A 27 -9.74 8.24 5.18
CA ASP A 27 -11.05 8.28 4.56
C ASP A 27 -11.03 8.96 3.18
N PHE A 28 -10.04 9.83 2.96
CA PHE A 28 -9.77 10.36 1.63
C PHE A 28 -9.33 9.26 0.68
N THR A 29 -9.82 9.29 -0.55
CA THR A 29 -9.33 8.43 -1.63
C THR A 29 -9.11 9.22 -2.90
N PHE A 30 -8.00 8.96 -3.56
CA PHE A 30 -7.73 9.48 -4.90
C PHE A 30 -8.70 8.92 -5.95
N GLY A 31 -9.39 7.81 -5.65
CA GLY A 31 -10.45 7.28 -6.51
C GLY A 31 -11.55 8.29 -6.78
N ALA A 32 -11.93 9.08 -5.76
CA ALA A 32 -12.91 10.15 -5.92
C ALA A 32 -12.38 11.25 -6.87
N GLU A 33 -11.11 11.60 -6.75
CA GLU A 33 -10.45 12.58 -7.61
C GLU A 33 -10.34 12.09 -9.07
N PHE A 34 -10.24 10.78 -9.27
CA PHE A 34 -10.17 10.17 -10.60
C PHE A 34 -11.55 9.85 -11.19
N GLY A 35 -12.62 10.32 -10.55
CA GLY A 35 -13.98 10.26 -11.10
C GLY A 35 -14.84 9.09 -10.64
N VAL A 36 -14.44 8.34 -9.62
CA VAL A 36 -15.30 7.31 -9.01
C VAL A 36 -16.35 7.99 -8.15
N PRO A 37 -17.66 7.95 -8.52
CA PRO A 37 -18.70 8.57 -7.71
C PRO A 37 -18.97 7.75 -6.45
N ASN A 38 -19.12 8.44 -5.30
CA ASN A 38 -19.46 7.83 -4.01
C ASN A 38 -18.64 6.56 -3.72
N PRO A 39 -17.30 6.65 -3.64
CA PRO A 39 -16.47 5.47 -3.48
C PRO A 39 -16.79 4.75 -2.18
N SER A 40 -16.88 3.41 -2.23
CA SER A 40 -17.10 2.60 -1.04
C SER A 40 -15.91 2.69 -0.09
N LYS A 41 -16.12 2.30 1.18
CA LYS A 41 -15.04 2.29 2.18
C LYS A 41 -13.94 1.27 1.85
N GLU A 42 -14.27 0.24 1.08
CA GLU A 42 -13.33 -0.80 0.68
C GLU A 42 -12.54 -0.45 -0.58
N LEU A 43 -12.92 0.62 -1.30
CA LEU A 43 -12.20 1.02 -2.50
C LEU A 43 -10.77 1.46 -2.14
N VAL A 44 -9.81 0.86 -2.80
CA VAL A 44 -8.41 1.29 -2.74
C VAL A 44 -7.97 1.62 -4.16
N ALA A 45 -7.65 2.87 -4.41
CA ALA A 45 -7.28 3.38 -5.72
C ALA A 45 -5.78 3.71 -5.80
N HIS A 46 -5.33 4.05 -7.00
CA HIS A 46 -3.97 4.51 -7.23
C HIS A 46 -3.62 5.67 -6.28
N ALA A 47 -2.45 5.61 -5.70
CA ALA A 47 -1.90 6.58 -4.75
C ALA A 47 -2.57 6.60 -3.35
N ASP A 48 -3.51 5.71 -3.07
CA ASP A 48 -4.13 5.62 -1.74
C ASP A 48 -3.19 5.07 -0.65
N ASP A 49 -2.00 4.63 -1.03
CA ASP A 49 -0.91 4.30 -0.11
C ASP A 49 -0.18 5.53 0.45
N LEU A 50 -0.30 6.69 -0.18
CA LEU A 50 0.37 7.91 0.28
C LEU A 50 -0.01 8.30 1.72
N PRO A 51 -1.29 8.26 2.14
CA PRO A 51 -1.65 8.54 3.53
C PRO A 51 -1.07 7.56 4.55
N CYS A 52 -0.64 6.38 4.10
CA CYS A 52 0.01 5.40 4.98
C CYS A 52 1.43 5.81 5.37
N ILE A 53 2.07 6.64 4.58
CA ILE A 53 3.50 6.96 4.72
C ILE A 53 3.72 8.43 4.98
N PHE A 54 2.91 9.31 4.40
CA PHE A 54 3.06 10.74 4.49
C PHE A 54 1.88 11.39 5.23
N LYS A 55 2.20 12.39 6.04
CA LYS A 55 1.19 13.24 6.66
C LYS A 55 0.99 14.50 5.80
N ASN A 56 -0.26 14.80 5.46
CA ASN A 56 -0.60 16.01 4.73
C ASN A 56 -1.99 16.49 5.16
N ASP A 57 -2.04 17.35 6.15
CA ASP A 57 -3.29 17.86 6.74
C ASP A 57 -4.10 18.72 5.76
N GLY A 58 -3.50 19.20 4.66
CA GLY A 58 -4.21 19.93 3.62
C GLY A 58 -4.96 19.07 2.62
N VAL A 59 -4.62 17.79 2.53
CA VAL A 59 -5.21 16.84 1.57
C VAL A 59 -5.95 15.71 2.27
N PHE A 60 -5.33 15.13 3.30
CA PHE A 60 -5.90 13.95 3.98
C PHE A 60 -6.83 14.37 5.11
N LEU A 61 -7.92 13.62 5.26
CA LEU A 61 -9.02 13.97 6.15
C LEU A 61 -8.78 13.45 7.57
N GLY A 62 -8.81 14.36 8.54
CA GLY A 62 -8.92 14.05 9.95
C GLY A 62 -7.86 13.13 10.53
N SER A 63 -8.13 12.63 11.73
CA SER A 63 -7.28 11.63 12.40
C SER A 63 -7.67 10.22 11.95
N PRO A 64 -6.69 9.31 11.82
CA PRO A 64 -6.97 7.94 11.42
C PRO A 64 -7.82 7.21 12.47
N SER A 65 -8.69 6.33 12.01
CA SER A 65 -9.40 5.38 12.87
C SER A 65 -8.39 4.39 13.49
N PRO A 66 -8.77 3.62 14.53
CA PRO A 66 -7.89 2.60 15.09
C PRO A 66 -7.38 1.58 14.06
N GLU A 67 -8.24 1.17 13.13
CA GLU A 67 -7.87 0.24 12.05
C GLU A 67 -6.91 0.89 11.05
N GLN A 68 -7.16 2.12 10.67
CA GLN A 68 -6.27 2.89 9.80
C GLN A 68 -4.92 3.13 10.46
N ALA A 69 -4.90 3.46 11.74
CA ALA A 69 -3.66 3.63 12.51
C ALA A 69 -2.83 2.35 12.55
N LYS A 70 -3.47 1.19 12.66
CA LYS A 70 -2.81 -0.12 12.60
C LYS A 70 -2.16 -0.35 11.23
N THR A 71 -2.88 -0.07 10.16
CA THR A 71 -2.35 -0.20 8.80
C THR A 71 -1.18 0.73 8.55
N ILE A 72 -1.25 1.99 9.01
CA ILE A 72 -0.15 2.96 8.94
C ILE A 72 1.10 2.40 9.65
N LYS A 73 0.92 1.89 10.86
CA LYS A 73 2.02 1.35 11.66
C LYS A 73 2.70 0.17 10.96
N GLU A 74 1.92 -0.73 10.39
CA GLU A 74 2.42 -1.88 9.64
C GLU A 74 3.19 -1.45 8.38
N MET A 75 2.64 -0.53 7.61
CA MET A 75 3.28 -0.01 6.40
C MET A 75 4.60 0.67 6.71
N VAL A 76 4.62 1.56 7.68
CA VAL A 76 5.86 2.26 8.09
C VAL A 76 6.91 1.25 8.56
N ARG A 77 6.51 0.26 9.36
CA ARG A 77 7.42 -0.79 9.83
C ARG A 77 8.04 -1.56 8.65
N GLU A 78 7.22 -1.98 7.70
CA GLU A 78 7.71 -2.77 6.54
C GLU A 78 8.65 -1.96 5.67
N TRP A 79 8.31 -0.72 5.37
CA TRP A 79 9.15 0.16 4.56
C TRP A 79 10.46 0.50 5.26
N THR A 80 10.43 0.80 6.56
CA THR A 80 11.67 1.09 7.31
C THR A 80 12.54 -0.14 7.49
N SER A 81 11.95 -1.32 7.70
CA SER A 81 12.69 -2.58 7.76
C SER A 81 13.38 -2.88 6.43
N PHE A 82 12.69 -2.69 5.32
CA PHE A 82 13.26 -2.83 3.99
C PHE A 82 14.45 -1.87 3.78
N ALA A 83 14.27 -0.59 4.14
CA ALA A 83 15.31 0.42 3.98
C ALA A 83 16.55 0.12 4.83
N LYS A 84 16.38 -0.50 5.98
CA LYS A 84 17.49 -0.90 6.87
C LYS A 84 18.14 -2.24 6.47
N GLY A 85 17.66 -2.89 5.41
CA GLY A 85 18.12 -4.21 5.01
C GLY A 85 17.69 -5.33 5.95
N LEU A 86 16.66 -5.10 6.77
CA LEU A 86 16.11 -6.07 7.69
C LEU A 86 15.05 -6.95 7.01
N LYS A 87 14.59 -7.98 7.72
CA LYS A 87 13.55 -8.87 7.22
C LYS A 87 12.22 -8.14 7.08
N VAL A 88 11.52 -8.38 5.97
CA VAL A 88 10.19 -7.83 5.69
C VAL A 88 9.12 -8.83 6.13
N PHE A 89 8.17 -8.37 6.94
CA PHE A 89 7.07 -9.18 7.45
C PHE A 89 5.74 -8.55 7.05
N PHE A 90 5.01 -9.14 6.13
CA PHE A 90 3.62 -8.77 5.88
C PHE A 90 2.71 -9.68 6.70
N VAL A 91 1.82 -9.09 7.51
CA VAL A 91 0.95 -9.82 8.43
C VAL A 91 -0.17 -10.55 7.69
N ASP A 92 -0.68 -9.96 6.60
CA ASP A 92 -1.71 -10.55 5.76
C ASP A 92 -1.14 -10.83 4.36
N TYR A 93 -0.22 -11.77 4.32
CA TYR A 93 0.34 -12.19 3.06
C TYR A 93 -0.68 -13.03 2.28
N GLN A 94 -1.50 -12.38 1.48
CA GLN A 94 -2.19 -13.09 0.42
C GLN A 94 -1.17 -13.32 -0.69
N ARG A 95 -0.86 -14.58 -0.97
CA ARG A 95 -0.04 -14.93 -2.11
C ARG A 95 -0.63 -14.30 -3.35
N ILE A 96 0.07 -13.34 -3.92
CA ILE A 96 -0.25 -12.85 -5.25
C ILE A 96 -0.19 -14.07 -6.16
N PRO A 97 -1.29 -14.42 -6.85
CA PRO A 97 -1.29 -15.58 -7.74
C PRO A 97 -0.11 -15.49 -8.70
N ARG A 98 0.61 -16.58 -8.86
CA ARG A 98 1.68 -16.63 -9.85
C ARG A 98 1.04 -16.59 -11.22
N TYR A 99 0.98 -15.41 -11.80
CA TYR A 99 0.63 -15.29 -13.20
C TYR A 99 1.83 -15.73 -14.03
N HIS A 100 1.64 -16.75 -14.85
CA HIS A 100 2.61 -17.10 -15.88
C HIS A 100 2.41 -16.09 -17.02
N PHE A 101 3.40 -15.27 -17.24
CA PHE A 101 3.44 -14.36 -18.37
C PHE A 101 4.34 -14.92 -19.45
#